data_09eb106bef139aed00298fbb7ca272da
#
_entry.id   09eb106bef139aed00298fbb7ca272da
#
_cell.length_a   1.000
_cell.length_b   1.000
_cell.length_c   1.000
_cell.angle_alpha   90.00
_cell.angle_beta   90.00
_cell.angle_gamma   90.00
#
_symmetry.space_group_name_H-M   'P 1'
#
loop_
_entity.id
_entity.type
_entity.pdbx_description
1 polymer ?
#
loop_
_entity_poly.entity_id
_entity_poly.type
_entity_poly.pdbx_seq_one_letter_code
_entity_poly.pdbx_strand_id
1 'polypeptide(L)'
;MGVITISSELGTGGVEIAARVAAELGYAFVDEHTSDRILRQYGLTKFEELYDSGPSLLDLVRVENLLIISMYNEILEALARRGKVVILSRVGFAVLGGYADALNVRIVAPMAQRVQRIVASHGLTDAAAAEEHLREDDIGHRKFVNRFYNRHSDEPGGYGLTVDTGTTSVDDATRQVAEAARAAFRTSAVAGATTTAAIEVDPVLASAIADVMGDPVPGTTT
;
A
#
# COMPACT_ATOMS: atom_id res chain seq x y z
N MET A 1 16.20 7.27 -7.01
CA MET A 1 15.23 6.15 -7.10
C MET A 1 14.25 6.38 -5.97
N GLY A 2 12.95 6.13 -6.18
CA GLY A 2 11.96 6.40 -5.13
C GLY A 2 10.94 5.28 -5.05
N VAL A 3 10.14 5.30 -3.99
CA VAL A 3 9.01 4.41 -3.74
C VAL A 3 7.73 5.23 -3.65
N ILE A 4 6.64 4.69 -4.17
CA ILE A 4 5.31 5.28 -4.03
C ILE A 4 4.47 4.31 -3.22
N THR A 5 3.87 4.78 -2.13
CA THR A 5 2.81 4.03 -1.46
C THR A 5 1.46 4.63 -1.77
N ILE A 6 0.48 3.80 -2.03
CA ILE A 6 -0.89 4.25 -2.29
C ILE A 6 -1.81 3.59 -1.27
N SER A 7 -2.46 4.42 -0.47
CA SER A 7 -3.57 4.02 0.40
C SER A 7 -4.88 4.43 -0.26
N SER A 8 -5.76 3.49 -0.50
CA SER A 8 -7.02 3.75 -1.17
C SER A 8 -8.19 3.12 -0.42
N GLU A 9 -9.32 3.80 -0.42
CA GLU A 9 -10.58 3.24 0.04
C GLU A 9 -11.19 2.35 -1.04
N LEU A 10 -11.90 1.30 -0.65
CA LEU A 10 -12.57 0.40 -1.59
C LEU A 10 -13.57 1.18 -2.47
N GLY A 11 -13.60 0.89 -3.78
CA GLY A 11 -14.48 1.57 -4.74
C GLY A 11 -13.96 2.92 -5.25
N THR A 12 -12.74 3.34 -4.89
CA THR A 12 -12.14 4.59 -5.41
C THR A 12 -11.43 4.41 -6.75
N GLY A 13 -11.19 3.17 -7.19
CA GLY A 13 -10.34 2.88 -8.36
C GLY A 13 -8.84 2.87 -8.05
N GLY A 14 -8.47 2.86 -6.77
CA GLY A 14 -7.07 2.94 -6.34
C GLY A 14 -6.17 1.85 -6.87
N VAL A 15 -6.65 0.61 -6.99
CA VAL A 15 -5.91 -0.52 -7.57
C VAL A 15 -5.52 -0.22 -9.03
N GLU A 16 -6.49 0.23 -9.83
CA GLU A 16 -6.25 0.56 -11.24
C GLU A 16 -5.28 1.73 -11.39
N ILE A 17 -5.46 2.79 -10.57
CA ILE A 17 -4.56 3.94 -10.56
C ILE A 17 -3.14 3.50 -10.20
N ALA A 18 -2.96 2.69 -9.15
CA ALA A 18 -1.67 2.20 -8.72
C ALA A 18 -0.95 1.38 -9.81
N ALA A 19 -1.66 0.46 -10.46
CA ALA A 19 -1.11 -0.33 -11.56
C ALA A 19 -0.72 0.54 -12.76
N ARG A 20 -1.55 1.52 -13.13
CA ARG A 20 -1.26 2.45 -14.23
C ARG A 20 -0.10 3.39 -13.93
N VAL A 21 0.02 3.89 -12.69
CA VAL A 21 1.17 4.69 -12.24
C VAL A 21 2.45 3.88 -12.35
N ALA A 22 2.43 2.62 -11.91
CA ALA A 22 3.58 1.73 -12.02
C ALA A 22 4.00 1.54 -13.50
N ALA A 23 3.05 1.26 -14.38
CA ALA A 23 3.29 1.11 -15.81
C ALA A 23 3.86 2.40 -16.44
N GLU A 24 3.28 3.58 -16.13
CA GLU A 24 3.73 4.87 -16.66
C GLU A 24 5.15 5.24 -16.24
N LEU A 25 5.53 4.85 -15.00
CA LEU A 25 6.86 5.14 -14.46
C LEU A 25 7.89 4.04 -14.76
N GLY A 26 7.48 2.89 -15.31
CA GLY A 26 8.33 1.71 -15.45
C GLY A 26 8.75 1.13 -14.09
N TYR A 27 7.84 1.16 -13.12
CA TYR A 27 8.00 0.64 -11.76
C TYR A 27 7.30 -0.71 -11.61
N ALA A 28 7.76 -1.51 -10.67
CA ALA A 28 7.03 -2.71 -10.26
C ALA A 28 5.76 -2.31 -9.49
N PHE A 29 4.69 -3.09 -9.63
CA PHE A 29 3.47 -2.95 -8.86
C PHE A 29 3.37 -4.07 -7.82
N VAL A 30 3.09 -3.71 -6.59
CA VAL A 30 2.91 -4.62 -5.46
C VAL A 30 1.60 -4.28 -4.77
N ASP A 31 0.74 -5.28 -4.67
CA ASP A 31 -0.51 -5.23 -3.92
C ASP A 31 -0.45 -6.09 -2.64
N GLU A 32 -1.56 -6.18 -1.93
CA GLU A 32 -1.66 -6.99 -0.72
C GLU A 32 -1.52 -8.49 -0.99
N HIS A 33 -2.00 -8.98 -2.16
CA HIS A 33 -1.85 -10.39 -2.53
C HIS A 33 -0.37 -10.75 -2.75
N THR A 34 0.41 -9.84 -3.31
CA THR A 34 1.85 -10.02 -3.46
C THR A 34 2.52 -10.12 -2.08
N SER A 35 2.14 -9.25 -1.15
CA SER A 35 2.64 -9.29 0.23
C SER A 35 2.21 -10.57 0.97
N ASP A 36 0.95 -11.00 0.81
CA ASP A 36 0.46 -12.25 1.38
C ASP A 36 1.22 -13.48 0.84
N ARG A 37 1.52 -13.51 -0.45
CA ARG A 37 2.34 -14.58 -1.04
C ARG A 37 3.73 -14.67 -0.42
N ILE A 38 4.36 -13.54 -0.09
CA ILE A 38 5.65 -13.51 0.61
C ILE A 38 5.48 -14.03 2.04
N LEU A 39 4.49 -13.53 2.78
CA LEU A 39 4.20 -13.97 4.14
C LEU A 39 3.94 -15.47 4.25
N ARG A 40 3.22 -16.05 3.29
CA ARG A 40 2.94 -17.49 3.22
C ARG A 40 4.21 -18.33 3.08
N GLN A 41 5.26 -17.83 2.45
CA GLN A 41 6.56 -18.55 2.39
C GLN A 41 7.20 -18.69 3.79
N TYR A 42 6.85 -17.81 4.73
CA TYR A 42 7.26 -17.87 6.13
C TYR A 42 6.24 -18.59 7.02
N GLY A 43 5.22 -19.23 6.45
CA GLY A 43 4.16 -19.92 7.19
C GLY A 43 3.12 -18.99 7.84
N LEU A 44 3.13 -17.69 7.51
CA LEU A 44 2.21 -16.70 8.05
C LEU A 44 0.98 -16.59 7.14
N THR A 45 -0.06 -17.37 7.41
CA THR A 45 -1.22 -17.55 6.51
C THR A 45 -2.46 -16.74 6.88
N LYS A 46 -2.41 -15.97 7.99
CA LYS A 46 -3.57 -15.21 8.50
C LYS A 46 -3.50 -13.71 8.20
N PHE A 47 -2.64 -13.31 7.28
CA PHE A 47 -2.44 -11.88 6.98
C PHE A 47 -3.72 -11.24 6.42
N GLU A 48 -4.33 -11.83 5.41
CA GLU A 48 -5.56 -11.30 4.79
C GLU A 48 -6.68 -11.14 5.82
N GLU A 49 -6.91 -12.16 6.67
CA GLU A 49 -7.94 -12.10 7.73
C GLU A 49 -7.68 -10.92 8.68
N LEU A 50 -6.43 -10.77 9.15
CA LEU A 50 -6.05 -9.69 10.07
C LEU A 50 -6.14 -8.30 9.42
N TYR A 51 -5.77 -8.22 8.15
CA TYR A 51 -5.70 -6.99 7.38
C TYR A 51 -7.10 -6.43 7.07
N ASP A 52 -8.06 -7.28 6.75
CA ASP A 52 -9.39 -6.90 6.31
C ASP A 52 -10.42 -6.80 7.45
N SER A 53 -10.34 -7.68 8.45
CA SER A 53 -11.39 -7.83 9.46
C SER A 53 -11.48 -6.72 10.51
N GLY A 54 -10.51 -5.83 10.58
CA GLY A 54 -10.46 -4.81 11.63
C GLY A 54 -10.21 -5.41 13.03
N PRO A 55 -8.95 -5.55 13.43
CA PRO A 55 -8.51 -6.30 14.60
C PRO A 55 -9.16 -5.85 15.91
N SER A 56 -9.47 -6.81 16.78
CA SER A 56 -9.95 -6.60 18.14
C SER A 56 -8.81 -6.18 19.09
N LEU A 57 -9.15 -5.81 20.33
CA LEU A 57 -8.13 -5.52 21.35
C LEU A 57 -7.28 -6.75 21.69
N LEU A 58 -7.85 -7.95 21.61
CA LEU A 58 -7.14 -9.19 21.90
C LEU A 58 -6.12 -9.52 20.82
N ASP A 59 -6.33 -9.07 19.59
CA ASP A 59 -5.42 -9.31 18.47
C ASP A 59 -4.08 -8.57 18.64
N LEU A 60 -4.04 -7.47 19.42
CA LEU A 60 -2.80 -6.78 19.76
C LEU A 60 -1.84 -7.55 20.65
N VAL A 61 -2.35 -8.52 21.42
CA VAL A 61 -1.52 -9.29 22.37
C VAL A 61 -1.22 -10.71 21.86
N ARG A 62 -1.76 -11.10 20.72
CA ARG A 62 -1.43 -12.37 20.09
C ARG A 62 -0.07 -12.30 19.42
N VAL A 63 0.86 -13.11 19.87
CA VAL A 63 2.24 -13.15 19.34
C VAL A 63 2.26 -13.39 17.83
N GLU A 64 1.38 -14.26 17.32
CA GLU A 64 1.25 -14.54 15.90
C GLU A 64 0.91 -13.28 15.09
N ASN A 65 -0.04 -12.47 15.56
CA ASN A 65 -0.44 -11.24 14.88
C ASN A 65 0.68 -10.19 14.90
N LEU A 66 1.39 -10.06 16.01
CA LEU A 66 2.55 -9.16 16.11
C LEU A 66 3.67 -9.60 15.16
N LEU A 67 3.89 -10.91 15.02
CA LEU A 67 4.86 -11.44 14.07
C LEU A 67 4.46 -11.15 12.62
N ILE A 68 3.18 -11.33 12.28
CA ILE A 68 2.63 -11.01 10.96
C ILE A 68 2.85 -9.52 10.64
N ILE A 69 2.53 -8.62 11.57
CA ILE A 69 2.70 -7.18 11.38
C ILE A 69 4.18 -6.79 11.27
N SER A 70 5.05 -7.37 12.10
CA SER A 70 6.50 -7.13 12.01
C SER A 70 7.04 -7.53 10.64
N MET A 71 6.74 -8.75 10.20
CA MET A 71 7.18 -9.25 8.90
C MET A 71 6.58 -8.44 7.73
N TYR A 72 5.32 -8.00 7.85
CA TYR A 72 4.72 -7.15 6.84
C TYR A 72 5.45 -5.79 6.71
N ASN A 73 5.85 -5.19 7.83
CA ASN A 73 6.67 -3.98 7.82
C ASN A 73 8.02 -4.21 7.14
N GLU A 74 8.69 -5.31 7.47
CA GLU A 74 9.97 -5.69 6.85
C GLU A 74 9.83 -5.91 5.35
N ILE A 75 8.72 -6.49 4.89
CA ILE A 75 8.41 -6.61 3.45
C ILE A 75 8.26 -5.24 2.81
N LEU A 76 7.50 -4.31 3.40
CA LEU A 76 7.33 -2.96 2.87
C LEU A 76 8.67 -2.21 2.79
N GLU A 77 9.49 -2.34 3.82
CA GLU A 77 10.82 -1.74 3.88
C GLU A 77 11.77 -2.35 2.85
N ALA A 78 11.77 -3.67 2.69
CA ALA A 78 12.59 -4.36 1.69
C ALA A 78 12.18 -3.99 0.25
N LEU A 79 10.88 -3.89 -0.03
CA LEU A 79 10.35 -3.38 -1.30
C LEU A 79 10.78 -1.92 -1.54
N ALA A 80 10.72 -1.08 -0.51
CA ALA A 80 11.16 0.30 -0.58
C ALA A 80 12.66 0.42 -0.84
N ARG A 81 13.47 -0.39 -0.17
CA ARG A 81 14.92 -0.48 -0.37
C ARG A 81 15.30 -0.84 -1.80
N ARG A 82 14.54 -1.73 -2.42
CA ARG A 82 14.70 -2.08 -3.83
C ARG A 82 14.47 -0.87 -4.74
N GLY A 83 13.52 0.01 -4.39
CA GLY A 83 13.14 1.18 -5.17
C GLY A 83 12.36 0.85 -6.44
N LYS A 84 11.94 1.87 -7.19
CA LYS A 84 11.15 1.74 -8.41
C LYS A 84 9.93 0.83 -8.23
N VAL A 85 9.19 1.03 -7.16
CA VAL A 85 8.02 0.24 -6.81
C VAL A 85 6.85 1.15 -6.44
N VAL A 86 5.65 0.75 -6.85
CA VAL A 86 4.38 1.28 -6.39
C VAL A 86 3.75 0.21 -5.50
N ILE A 87 3.54 0.53 -4.24
CA ILE A 87 3.01 -0.38 -3.23
C ILE A 87 1.60 0.07 -2.86
N LEU A 88 0.60 -0.75 -3.15
CA LEU A 88 -0.76 -0.56 -2.67
C LEU A 88 -0.84 -1.14 -1.25
N SER A 89 -0.99 -0.27 -0.25
CA SER A 89 -0.95 -0.67 1.17
C SER A 89 -1.71 0.32 2.05
N ARG A 90 -2.48 -0.21 3.00
CA ARG A 90 -3.20 0.58 4.02
C ARG A 90 -2.28 1.33 4.97
N VAL A 91 -1.02 0.89 5.10
CA VAL A 91 -0.07 1.37 6.13
C VAL A 91 1.25 1.89 5.57
N GLY A 92 1.42 1.90 4.25
CA GLY A 92 2.65 2.38 3.63
C GLY A 92 3.08 3.76 4.14
N PHE A 93 2.13 4.68 4.36
CA PHE A 93 2.38 6.00 4.93
C PHE A 93 2.90 5.96 6.37
N ALA A 94 2.50 4.96 7.14
CA ALA A 94 2.93 4.80 8.54
C ALA A 94 4.34 4.18 8.63
N VAL A 95 4.65 3.23 7.75
CA VAL A 95 5.94 2.52 7.72
C VAL A 95 7.01 3.35 7.01
N LEU A 96 6.67 3.96 5.87
CA LEU A 96 7.62 4.63 4.99
C LEU A 96 7.57 6.16 5.05
N GLY A 97 6.75 6.73 5.93
CA GLY A 97 6.56 8.19 6.04
C GLY A 97 7.80 8.97 6.48
N GLY A 98 8.81 8.31 7.05
CA GLY A 98 10.06 8.93 7.47
C GLY A 98 11.14 9.04 6.39
N TYR A 99 10.93 8.45 5.21
CA TYR A 99 11.94 8.42 4.15
C TYR A 99 11.67 9.51 3.11
N ALA A 100 12.68 10.31 2.82
CA ALA A 100 12.57 11.47 1.91
C ALA A 100 12.30 11.08 0.46
N ASP A 101 12.63 9.87 0.05
CA ASP A 101 12.41 9.29 -1.28
C ASP A 101 11.18 8.37 -1.34
N ALA A 102 10.28 8.46 -0.34
CA ALA A 102 8.98 7.81 -0.32
C ALA A 102 7.86 8.84 -0.54
N LEU A 103 7.07 8.68 -1.60
CA LEU A 103 5.85 9.44 -1.81
C LEU A 103 4.65 8.63 -1.32
N ASN A 104 4.01 9.11 -0.26
CA ASN A 104 2.79 8.51 0.25
C ASN A 104 1.57 9.22 -0.37
N VAL A 105 0.71 8.47 -1.03
CA VAL A 105 -0.48 8.94 -1.73
C VAL A 105 -1.73 8.37 -1.10
N ARG A 106 -2.76 9.20 -0.96
CA ARG A 106 -4.10 8.76 -0.57
C ARG A 106 -5.07 8.96 -1.72
N ILE A 107 -5.91 7.94 -1.99
CA ILE A 107 -6.98 8.01 -2.98
C ILE A 107 -8.31 7.85 -2.27
N VAL A 108 -9.19 8.82 -2.43
CA VAL A 108 -10.51 8.88 -1.81
C VAL A 108 -11.61 9.11 -2.86
N ALA A 109 -12.85 8.85 -2.48
CA ALA A 109 -14.02 9.28 -3.23
C ALA A 109 -15.25 9.36 -2.29
N PRO A 110 -16.26 10.18 -2.64
CA PRO A 110 -17.53 10.21 -1.94
C PRO A 110 -18.21 8.84 -1.93
N MET A 111 -18.81 8.44 -0.80
CA MET A 111 -19.46 7.14 -0.62
C MET A 111 -20.44 6.78 -1.74
N ALA A 112 -21.28 7.72 -2.16
CA ALA A 112 -22.26 7.47 -3.22
C ALA A 112 -21.62 7.04 -4.55
N GLN A 113 -20.46 7.58 -4.90
CA GLN A 113 -19.74 7.21 -6.13
C GLN A 113 -19.02 5.87 -5.97
N ARG A 114 -18.49 5.60 -4.79
CA ARG A 114 -17.88 4.30 -4.46
C ARG A 114 -18.92 3.19 -4.58
N VAL A 115 -20.13 3.40 -4.02
CA VAL A 115 -21.28 2.47 -4.16
C VAL A 115 -21.61 2.23 -5.63
N GLN A 116 -21.75 3.28 -6.43
CA GLN A 116 -22.04 3.15 -7.86
C GLN A 116 -21.00 2.29 -8.59
N ARG A 117 -19.71 2.49 -8.30
CA ARG A 117 -18.61 1.72 -8.92
C ARG A 117 -18.65 0.25 -8.50
N ILE A 118 -18.84 -0.03 -7.20
CA ILE A 118 -18.94 -1.41 -6.70
C ILE A 118 -20.14 -2.13 -7.31
N VAL A 119 -21.31 -1.49 -7.35
CA VAL A 119 -22.50 -2.06 -8.00
C VAL A 119 -22.21 -2.38 -9.47
N ALA A 120 -21.60 -1.46 -10.21
CA ALA A 120 -21.29 -1.64 -11.62
C ALA A 120 -20.25 -2.75 -11.87
N SER A 121 -19.20 -2.82 -11.05
CA SER A 121 -18.08 -3.77 -11.26
C SER A 121 -18.40 -5.19 -10.83
N HIS A 122 -19.25 -5.38 -9.83
CA HIS A 122 -19.60 -6.71 -9.31
C HIS A 122 -20.99 -7.20 -9.75
N GLY A 123 -21.69 -6.43 -10.59
CA GLY A 123 -23.04 -6.78 -11.05
C GLY A 123 -24.07 -6.86 -9.91
N LEU A 124 -23.80 -6.18 -8.79
CA LEU A 124 -24.70 -6.15 -7.64
C LEU A 124 -25.94 -5.30 -7.97
N THR A 125 -27.09 -5.77 -7.52
CA THR A 125 -28.36 -5.02 -7.69
C THR A 125 -28.75 -4.25 -6.44
N ASP A 126 -28.11 -4.54 -5.31
CA ASP A 126 -28.42 -3.94 -4.01
C ASP A 126 -27.35 -2.89 -3.61
N ALA A 127 -27.70 -1.63 -3.83
CA ALA A 127 -26.86 -0.51 -3.45
C ALA A 127 -26.70 -0.35 -1.92
N ALA A 128 -27.68 -0.78 -1.13
CA ALA A 128 -27.62 -0.70 0.33
C ALA A 128 -26.62 -1.73 0.88
N ALA A 129 -26.62 -2.94 0.34
CA ALA A 129 -25.62 -3.96 0.69
C ALA A 129 -24.21 -3.53 0.28
N ALA A 130 -24.05 -2.89 -0.88
CA ALA A 130 -22.76 -2.34 -1.32
C ALA A 130 -22.29 -1.21 -0.40
N GLU A 131 -23.18 -0.32 0.05
CA GLU A 131 -22.82 0.74 0.99
C GLU A 131 -22.41 0.19 2.35
N GLU A 132 -23.11 -0.80 2.87
CA GLU A 132 -22.75 -1.45 4.14
C GLU A 132 -21.37 -2.10 4.06
N HIS A 133 -21.11 -2.87 3.00
CA HIS A 133 -19.80 -3.48 2.77
C HIS A 133 -18.67 -2.44 2.73
N LEU A 134 -18.86 -1.32 2.04
CA LEU A 134 -17.89 -0.23 2.01
C LEU A 134 -17.66 0.40 3.38
N ARG A 135 -18.71 0.55 4.19
CA ARG A 135 -18.61 1.06 5.56
C ARG A 135 -17.83 0.11 6.47
N GLU A 136 -18.08 -1.19 6.35
CA GLU A 136 -17.37 -2.22 7.10
C GLU A 136 -15.88 -2.23 6.75
N ASP A 137 -15.54 -2.17 5.45
CA ASP A 137 -14.15 -2.08 4.99
C ASP A 137 -13.45 -0.83 5.53
N ASP A 138 -14.09 0.36 5.45
CA ASP A 138 -13.55 1.60 5.99
C ASP A 138 -13.32 1.53 7.51
N ILE A 139 -14.23 0.89 8.25
CA ILE A 139 -14.09 0.69 9.70
C ILE A 139 -12.93 -0.28 9.97
N GLY A 140 -12.84 -1.38 9.23
CA GLY A 140 -11.76 -2.35 9.32
C GLY A 140 -10.39 -1.68 9.09
N HIS A 141 -10.27 -0.93 8.00
CA HIS A 141 -9.07 -0.17 7.67
C HIS A 141 -8.65 0.79 8.80
N ARG A 142 -9.57 1.63 9.28
CA ARG A 142 -9.27 2.57 10.38
C ARG A 142 -8.85 1.85 11.66
N LYS A 143 -9.52 0.75 12.00
CA LYS A 143 -9.15 -0.06 13.17
C LYS A 143 -7.76 -0.66 13.01
N PHE A 144 -7.43 -1.23 11.85
CA PHE A 144 -6.13 -1.82 11.58
C PHE A 144 -5.01 -0.80 11.74
N VAL A 145 -5.12 0.35 11.06
CA VAL A 145 -4.13 1.43 11.14
C VAL A 145 -3.98 1.95 12.58
N ASN A 146 -5.09 2.22 13.25
CA ASN A 146 -5.05 2.74 14.62
C ASN A 146 -4.46 1.73 15.61
N ARG A 147 -4.86 0.46 15.52
CA ARG A 147 -4.46 -0.59 16.46
C ARG A 147 -2.98 -0.93 16.39
N PHE A 148 -2.48 -1.15 15.19
CA PHE A 148 -1.10 -1.63 15.01
C PHE A 148 -0.07 -0.52 14.83
N TYR A 149 -0.49 0.66 14.36
CA TYR A 149 0.44 1.75 14.06
C TYR A 149 0.23 3.00 14.90
N ASN A 150 -0.82 3.04 15.73
CA ASN A 150 -1.21 4.21 16.51
C ASN A 150 -1.29 5.49 15.65
N ARG A 151 -1.81 5.34 14.43
CA ARG A 151 -1.97 6.40 13.45
C ARG A 151 -3.43 6.47 13.00
N HIS A 152 -3.79 7.54 12.31
CA HIS A 152 -5.09 7.69 11.69
C HIS A 152 -4.93 7.67 10.16
N SER A 153 -5.75 6.87 9.47
CA SER A 153 -5.66 6.73 8.01
C SER A 153 -5.97 8.01 7.23
N ASP A 154 -6.53 9.03 7.89
CA ASP A 154 -6.89 10.34 7.35
C ASP A 154 -6.10 11.49 8.00
N GLU A 155 -5.03 11.19 8.71
CA GLU A 155 -4.28 12.22 9.46
C GLU A 155 -3.65 13.26 8.54
N PRO A 156 -3.76 14.56 8.90
CA PRO A 156 -3.10 15.62 8.17
C PRO A 156 -1.57 15.41 8.16
N GLY A 157 -0.96 15.51 6.98
CA GLY A 157 0.48 15.35 6.82
C GLY A 157 0.99 13.91 6.69
N GLY A 158 0.12 12.90 6.81
CA GLY A 158 0.49 11.50 6.54
C GLY A 158 0.78 11.22 5.07
N TYR A 159 0.28 12.07 4.18
CA TYR A 159 0.37 11.88 2.73
C TYR A 159 0.95 13.12 2.04
N GLY A 160 1.84 12.89 1.07
CA GLY A 160 2.38 13.92 0.20
C GLY A 160 1.39 14.35 -0.90
N LEU A 161 0.40 13.51 -1.21
CA LEU A 161 -0.67 13.79 -2.17
C LEU A 161 -1.96 13.07 -1.76
N THR A 162 -3.09 13.78 -1.86
CA THR A 162 -4.43 13.18 -1.78
C THR A 162 -5.17 13.46 -3.09
N VAL A 163 -5.74 12.42 -3.69
CA VAL A 163 -6.52 12.51 -4.93
C VAL A 163 -7.96 12.09 -4.66
N ASP A 164 -8.92 12.97 -4.96
CA ASP A 164 -10.36 12.66 -4.91
C ASP A 164 -10.85 12.23 -6.29
N THR A 165 -11.08 10.94 -6.45
CA THR A 165 -11.61 10.36 -7.69
C THR A 165 -13.12 10.57 -7.84
N GLY A 166 -13.76 11.25 -6.89
CA GLY A 166 -15.09 11.80 -7.06
C GLY A 166 -15.17 12.91 -8.11
N THR A 167 -14.07 13.65 -8.25
CA THR A 167 -13.95 14.79 -9.17
C THR A 167 -12.85 14.62 -10.20
N THR A 168 -11.96 13.64 -10.01
CA THR A 168 -10.80 13.38 -10.86
C THR A 168 -10.98 12.04 -11.57
N SER A 169 -10.78 12.00 -12.88
CA SER A 169 -10.80 10.75 -13.65
C SER A 169 -9.60 9.85 -13.27
N VAL A 170 -9.70 8.53 -13.54
CA VAL A 170 -8.60 7.59 -13.32
C VAL A 170 -7.35 8.02 -14.11
N ASP A 171 -7.53 8.48 -15.36
CA ASP A 171 -6.42 8.95 -16.20
C ASP A 171 -5.73 10.19 -15.63
N ASP A 172 -6.52 11.18 -15.16
CA ASP A 172 -5.98 12.38 -14.54
C ASP A 172 -5.34 12.09 -13.19
N ALA A 173 -5.94 11.23 -12.37
CA ALA A 173 -5.38 10.76 -11.10
C ALA A 173 -4.03 10.06 -11.32
N THR A 174 -3.94 9.16 -12.30
CA THR A 174 -2.70 8.49 -12.68
C THR A 174 -1.61 9.51 -13.03
N ARG A 175 -1.94 10.48 -13.89
CA ARG A 175 -1.00 11.55 -14.29
C ARG A 175 -0.55 12.40 -13.11
N GLN A 176 -1.49 12.83 -12.24
CA GLN A 176 -1.17 13.61 -11.04
C GLN A 176 -0.20 12.88 -10.10
N VAL A 177 -0.44 11.59 -9.84
CA VAL A 177 0.45 10.79 -8.99
C VAL A 177 1.82 10.62 -9.63
N ALA A 178 1.89 10.32 -10.94
CA ALA A 178 3.16 10.16 -11.65
C ALA A 178 3.97 11.47 -11.68
N GLU A 179 3.33 12.61 -11.91
CA GLU A 179 3.97 13.92 -11.88
C GLU A 179 4.47 14.29 -10.49
N ALA A 180 3.65 14.07 -9.44
CA ALA A 180 4.04 14.28 -8.05
C ALA A 180 5.25 13.41 -7.66
N ALA A 181 5.28 12.14 -8.08
CA ALA A 181 6.40 11.24 -7.86
C ALA A 181 7.68 11.76 -8.54
N ARG A 182 7.60 12.14 -9.82
CA ARG A 182 8.74 12.73 -10.54
C ARG A 182 9.25 14.01 -9.85
N ALA A 183 8.36 14.84 -9.31
CA ALA A 183 8.73 16.06 -8.59
C ALA A 183 9.41 15.71 -7.25
N ALA A 184 8.78 14.87 -6.43
CA ALA A 184 9.29 14.47 -5.11
C ALA A 184 10.68 13.84 -5.21
N PHE A 185 10.90 12.94 -6.19
CA PHE A 185 12.17 12.23 -6.31
C PHE A 185 13.31 13.08 -6.92
N ARG A 186 13.00 14.23 -7.53
CA ARG A 186 14.03 15.22 -7.90
C ARG A 186 14.53 16.01 -6.69
N THR A 187 13.68 16.23 -5.70
CA THR A 187 13.98 17.03 -4.50
C THR A 187 14.48 16.22 -3.32
N SER A 188 14.31 14.89 -3.33
CA SER A 188 14.75 13.99 -2.25
C SER A 188 16.29 13.88 -2.08
N ALA A 189 17.07 14.46 -2.98
CA ALA A 189 18.54 14.52 -2.90
C ALA A 189 19.06 15.56 -1.88
N VAL A 190 18.25 15.95 -0.89
CA VAL A 190 18.67 16.87 0.17
C VAL A 190 19.71 16.19 1.05
N ALA A 191 20.89 16.82 1.20
CA ALA A 191 21.97 16.30 2.02
C ALA A 191 21.50 16.10 3.48
N GLY A 192 21.70 14.87 4.00
CA GLY A 192 21.33 14.50 5.37
C GLY A 192 19.91 13.95 5.55
N ALA A 193 19.09 13.88 4.49
CA ALA A 193 17.79 13.23 4.57
C ALA A 193 17.92 11.70 4.59
N THR A 194 17.17 11.04 5.47
CA THR A 194 17.08 9.57 5.48
C THR A 194 16.31 9.10 4.26
N THR A 195 16.90 8.20 3.49
CA THR A 195 16.28 7.60 2.31
C THR A 195 16.10 6.10 2.47
N THR A 196 15.26 5.49 1.65
CA THR A 196 15.05 4.04 1.63
C THR A 196 16.32 3.26 1.34
N ALA A 197 17.35 3.89 0.77
CA ALA A 197 18.67 3.30 0.57
C ALA A 197 19.40 2.93 1.89
N ALA A 198 19.03 3.52 3.02
CA ALA A 198 19.59 3.21 4.33
C ALA A 198 18.95 1.99 5.01
N ILE A 199 17.86 1.44 4.46
CA ILE A 199 17.18 0.28 5.03
C ILE A 199 18.07 -0.96 4.90
N GLU A 200 18.31 -1.64 6.01
CA GLU A 200 18.97 -2.95 6.03
C GLU A 200 17.90 -4.03 5.80
N VAL A 201 18.15 -4.94 4.88
CA VAL A 201 17.22 -6.00 4.50
C VAL A 201 17.86 -7.35 4.73
N ASP A 202 17.15 -8.26 5.40
CA ASP A 202 17.57 -9.64 5.53
C ASP A 202 17.73 -10.30 4.15
N PRO A 203 18.87 -10.99 3.86
CA PRO A 203 19.11 -11.59 2.56
C PRO A 203 18.10 -12.67 2.16
N VAL A 204 17.51 -13.39 3.14
CA VAL A 204 16.49 -14.42 2.88
C VAL A 204 15.19 -13.74 2.43
N LEU A 205 14.80 -12.66 3.11
CA LEU A 205 13.64 -11.86 2.72
C LEU A 205 13.84 -11.23 1.33
N ALA A 206 15.02 -10.69 1.06
CA ALA A 206 15.34 -10.12 -0.26
C ALA A 206 15.20 -11.17 -1.38
N SER A 207 15.65 -12.42 -1.13
CA SER A 207 15.50 -13.53 -2.07
C SER A 207 14.03 -13.91 -2.27
N ALA A 208 13.25 -14.04 -1.19
CA ALA A 208 11.83 -14.36 -1.27
C ALA A 208 11.04 -13.31 -2.05
N ILE A 209 11.37 -12.03 -1.86
CA ILE A 209 10.77 -10.93 -2.63
C ILE A 209 11.14 -11.04 -4.11
N ALA A 210 12.42 -11.31 -4.43
CA ALA A 210 12.88 -11.45 -5.81
C ALA A 210 12.15 -12.60 -6.52
N ASP A 211 11.98 -13.75 -5.86
CA ASP A 211 11.26 -14.90 -6.38
C ASP A 211 9.78 -14.57 -6.68
N VAL A 212 9.12 -13.89 -5.75
CA VAL A 212 7.70 -13.51 -5.92
C VAL A 212 7.53 -12.46 -7.01
N MET A 213 8.48 -11.53 -7.15
CA MET A 213 8.46 -10.46 -8.14
C MET A 213 8.90 -10.92 -9.54
N GLY A 214 9.42 -12.15 -9.66
CA GLY A 214 9.90 -12.71 -10.94
C GLY A 214 11.23 -12.12 -11.40
N ASP A 215 12.06 -11.64 -10.47
CA ASP A 215 13.40 -11.14 -10.79
C ASP A 215 14.43 -12.26 -10.84
N PRO A 216 15.50 -12.09 -11.63
CA PRO A 216 16.65 -13.00 -11.52
C PRO A 216 17.27 -12.87 -10.12
N VAL A 217 17.40 -14.00 -9.42
CA VAL A 217 18.05 -14.06 -8.09
C VAL A 217 19.48 -13.56 -8.23
N PRO A 218 19.93 -12.57 -7.44
CA PRO A 218 21.32 -12.11 -7.47
C PRO A 218 22.25 -13.28 -7.12
N GLY A 219 23.04 -13.77 -8.07
CA GLY A 219 24.04 -14.81 -7.86
C GLY A 219 23.85 -16.12 -8.64
N THR A 220 22.78 -16.30 -9.37
CA THR A 220 22.64 -17.41 -10.34
C THR A 220 23.05 -16.93 -11.75
N THR A 221 24.33 -16.78 -11.96
CA THR A 221 24.91 -16.72 -13.30
C THR A 221 25.06 -18.17 -13.78
N THR A 222 24.24 -18.58 -14.75
CA THR A 222 24.45 -19.81 -15.55
C THR A 222 25.69 -19.70 -16.41
#